data_f7bf0dbb59aad8dd030b91895f2e3dbd
#
_entry.id   f7bf0dbb59aad8dd030b91895f2e3dbd
#
_cell.length_a   1.000
_cell.length_b   1.000
_cell.length_c   1.000
_cell.angle_alpha   90.00
_cell.angle_beta   90.00
_cell.angle_gamma   90.00
#
_symmetry.space_group_name_H-M   'P 1'
#
loop_
_entity.id
_entity.type
_entity.pdbx_description
1 polymer ?
#
loop_
_entity_poly.entity_id
_entity_poly.type
_entity_poly.pdbx_seq_one_letter_code
_entity_poly.pdbx_strand_id
1 'polypeptide(L)'
;MKILKNGTIIDGSGKTRTKADILLEGQKITDIGNFPSVDAEEIDCTNLCIIPGIVDIHSHSDLESLQHRSEKIKQGVTSEVVGNCGFSLFPSKPNLKNMLPAFEIFDTDPTQKWDDADAYFSDLDSKKSYTNIASLTGQGTLRAFVKGAKSGAMDPQETINACKILAKCLEQGSVGISTGLNEVPSAYADLEELITLAEIVHEKGGLYTSHLRDYKFRFLEAVEEALEIGRRTGIPVQLSHLQAVGQKNWHKIDLVLELIEKAELEGVDVAMDAYPYLAGSCKLTQSLPGWSLEGGTVELIRRLNNPEMRKRIAEDTEEDRSNTWKDVVVSNVSMEREMIGKNIQEIADIC
;
A
#
# COMPACT_ATOMS: atom_id res chain seq x y z
N MET A 1 -14.05 14.72 -32.03
CA MET A 1 -13.67 15.85 -31.16
C MET A 1 -14.77 16.07 -30.14
N LYS A 2 -14.44 16.44 -28.89
CA LYS A 2 -15.40 16.82 -27.83
C LYS A 2 -14.98 18.13 -27.22
N ILE A 3 -15.94 18.90 -26.71
CA ILE A 3 -15.65 20.14 -25.99
C ILE A 3 -16.43 20.17 -24.65
N LEU A 4 -15.72 20.44 -23.56
CA LEU A 4 -16.33 20.72 -22.26
C LEU A 4 -16.52 22.24 -22.17
N LYS A 5 -17.76 22.71 -22.14
CA LYS A 5 -18.10 24.15 -22.21
C LYS A 5 -18.52 24.74 -20.87
N ASN A 6 -18.18 26.00 -20.66
CA ASN A 6 -18.66 26.83 -19.54
C ASN A 6 -18.22 26.34 -18.14
N GLY A 7 -17.30 25.41 -18.02
CA GLY A 7 -16.89 24.85 -16.75
C GLY A 7 -15.93 25.74 -15.96
N THR A 8 -15.82 25.49 -14.67
CA THR A 8 -14.78 26.06 -13.82
C THR A 8 -13.63 25.07 -13.69
N ILE A 9 -12.49 25.38 -14.30
CA ILE A 9 -11.31 24.51 -14.31
C ILE A 9 -10.53 24.69 -13.01
N ILE A 10 -10.19 23.55 -12.37
CA ILE A 10 -9.30 23.45 -11.23
C ILE A 10 -8.26 22.37 -11.60
N ASP A 11 -7.07 22.80 -12.01
CA ASP A 11 -6.05 21.95 -12.62
C ASP A 11 -5.12 21.22 -11.64
N GLY A 12 -5.31 21.43 -10.31
CA GLY A 12 -4.46 20.85 -9.27
C GLY A 12 -3.12 21.56 -9.04
N SER A 13 -2.79 22.60 -9.82
CA SER A 13 -1.52 23.33 -9.69
C SER A 13 -1.47 24.35 -8.54
N GLY A 14 -2.56 24.50 -7.77
CA GLY A 14 -2.70 25.54 -6.76
C GLY A 14 -3.00 26.95 -7.33
N LYS A 15 -3.08 27.11 -8.65
CA LYS A 15 -3.45 28.38 -9.30
C LYS A 15 -4.93 28.71 -9.11
N THR A 16 -5.27 29.99 -9.37
CA THR A 16 -6.66 30.45 -9.35
C THR A 16 -7.50 29.69 -10.36
N ARG A 17 -8.71 29.28 -9.96
CA ARG A 17 -9.71 28.65 -10.83
C ARG A 17 -9.98 29.53 -12.04
N THR A 18 -10.14 28.92 -13.20
CA THR A 18 -10.39 29.63 -14.46
C THR A 18 -11.68 29.13 -15.08
N LYS A 19 -12.55 30.06 -15.55
CA LYS A 19 -13.68 29.71 -16.41
C LYS A 19 -13.20 29.64 -17.85
N ALA A 20 -13.22 28.45 -18.44
CA ALA A 20 -12.84 28.23 -19.82
C ALA A 20 -13.47 26.93 -20.34
N ASP A 21 -13.40 26.75 -21.65
CA ASP A 21 -13.75 25.51 -22.34
C ASP A 21 -12.49 24.64 -22.49
N ILE A 22 -12.67 23.32 -22.55
CA ILE A 22 -11.60 22.37 -22.82
C ILE A 22 -11.92 21.60 -24.10
N LEU A 23 -11.01 21.66 -25.06
CA LEU A 23 -11.12 20.91 -26.32
C LEU A 23 -10.39 19.58 -26.21
N LEU A 24 -11.09 18.49 -26.58
CA LEU A 24 -10.60 17.12 -26.50
C LEU A 24 -10.57 16.49 -27.90
N GLU A 25 -9.41 15.92 -28.25
CA GLU A 25 -9.28 15.11 -29.47
C GLU A 25 -8.75 13.71 -29.07
N GLY A 26 -9.61 12.70 -29.23
CA GLY A 26 -9.35 11.36 -28.73
C GLY A 26 -9.15 11.37 -27.20
N GLN A 27 -7.96 11.04 -26.74
CA GLN A 27 -7.58 10.97 -25.32
C GLN A 27 -6.73 12.17 -24.84
N LYS A 28 -6.63 13.23 -25.66
CA LYS A 28 -5.78 14.37 -25.37
C LYS A 28 -6.59 15.65 -25.19
N ILE A 29 -6.18 16.48 -24.22
CA ILE A 29 -6.55 17.89 -24.16
C ILE A 29 -5.70 18.60 -25.20
N THR A 30 -6.34 19.19 -26.23
CA THR A 30 -5.64 19.88 -27.31
C THR A 30 -5.57 21.38 -27.10
N ASP A 31 -6.57 21.95 -26.42
CA ASP A 31 -6.57 23.38 -26.12
C ASP A 31 -7.50 23.71 -24.94
N ILE A 32 -7.21 24.83 -24.27
CA ILE A 32 -8.02 25.38 -23.20
C ILE A 32 -8.22 26.89 -23.47
N GLY A 33 -9.47 27.32 -23.62
CA GLY A 33 -9.75 28.70 -23.98
C GLY A 33 -11.24 29.00 -24.04
N ASN A 34 -11.60 29.93 -24.92
CA ASN A 34 -13.00 30.24 -25.23
C ASN A 34 -13.25 29.92 -26.69
N PHE A 35 -14.11 28.95 -26.95
CA PHE A 35 -14.40 28.46 -28.28
C PHE A 35 -15.88 28.69 -28.63
N PRO A 36 -16.25 29.88 -29.14
CA PRO A 36 -17.64 30.22 -29.42
C PRO A 36 -18.31 29.32 -30.46
N SER A 37 -17.53 28.74 -31.38
CA SER A 37 -18.02 27.81 -32.41
C SER A 37 -16.92 26.81 -32.78
N VAL A 38 -17.14 25.53 -32.50
CA VAL A 38 -16.27 24.43 -32.91
C VAL A 38 -17.14 23.27 -33.37
N ASP A 39 -16.74 22.56 -34.39
CA ASP A 39 -17.43 21.34 -34.84
C ASP A 39 -16.98 20.16 -33.95
N ALA A 40 -17.63 20.06 -32.80
CA ALA A 40 -17.35 19.07 -31.74
C ALA A 40 -18.63 18.71 -30.98
N GLU A 41 -18.66 17.53 -30.40
CA GLU A 41 -19.70 17.13 -29.45
C GLU A 41 -19.57 18.01 -28.18
N GLU A 42 -20.59 18.83 -27.91
CA GLU A 42 -20.59 19.74 -26.76
C GLU A 42 -21.09 19.04 -25.48
N ILE A 43 -20.35 19.19 -24.42
CA ILE A 43 -20.73 18.77 -23.05
C ILE A 43 -20.83 20.05 -22.20
N ASP A 44 -22.06 20.42 -21.82
CA ASP A 44 -22.28 21.61 -20.99
C ASP A 44 -21.87 21.35 -19.55
N CYS A 45 -20.85 22.07 -19.08
CA CYS A 45 -20.31 22.05 -17.74
C CYS A 45 -20.70 23.30 -16.93
N THR A 46 -21.78 24.00 -17.31
CA THR A 46 -22.25 25.17 -16.57
C THR A 46 -22.51 24.84 -15.10
N ASN A 47 -21.93 25.63 -14.18
CA ASN A 47 -21.94 25.42 -12.73
C ASN A 47 -21.22 24.13 -12.24
N LEU A 48 -20.45 23.47 -13.11
CA LEU A 48 -19.61 22.33 -12.73
C LEU A 48 -18.15 22.76 -12.63
N CYS A 49 -17.40 22.03 -11.79
CA CYS A 49 -15.94 22.08 -11.78
C CYS A 49 -15.40 20.97 -12.68
N ILE A 50 -14.43 21.35 -13.53
CA ILE A 50 -13.65 20.40 -14.32
C ILE A 50 -12.31 20.21 -13.61
N ILE A 51 -12.02 19.00 -13.20
CA ILE A 51 -10.80 18.63 -12.48
C ILE A 51 -10.08 17.51 -13.24
N PRO A 52 -8.76 17.32 -13.06
CA PRO A 52 -8.09 16.08 -13.45
C PRO A 52 -8.74 14.88 -12.79
N GLY A 53 -8.67 13.72 -13.43
CA GLY A 53 -9.08 12.47 -12.78
C GLY A 53 -8.28 12.26 -11.48
N ILE A 54 -8.96 11.79 -10.43
CA ILE A 54 -8.33 11.53 -9.14
C ILE A 54 -7.40 10.34 -9.27
N VAL A 55 -6.19 10.45 -8.70
CA VAL A 55 -5.25 9.35 -8.55
C VAL A 55 -5.33 8.85 -7.11
N ASP A 56 -5.75 7.60 -6.92
CA ASP A 56 -5.65 6.91 -5.64
C ASP A 56 -4.24 6.34 -5.51
N ILE A 57 -3.40 7.02 -4.74
CA ILE A 57 -1.98 6.69 -4.61
C ILE A 57 -1.70 5.51 -3.67
N HIS A 58 -2.71 5.04 -2.92
CA HIS A 58 -2.57 3.94 -1.99
C HIS A 58 -3.79 3.04 -2.03
N SER A 59 -3.74 2.00 -2.83
CA SER A 59 -4.83 1.06 -3.04
C SER A 59 -4.36 -0.39 -2.86
N HIS A 60 -5.28 -1.24 -2.45
CA HIS A 60 -5.15 -2.70 -2.42
C HIS A 60 -6.11 -3.38 -3.41
N SER A 61 -6.46 -2.67 -4.47
CA SER A 61 -7.33 -3.17 -5.55
C SER A 61 -6.59 -4.06 -6.56
N ASP A 62 -5.47 -4.66 -6.19
CA ASP A 62 -4.63 -5.47 -7.08
C ASP A 62 -5.44 -6.54 -7.83
N LEU A 63 -6.29 -7.27 -7.12
CA LEU A 63 -7.14 -8.30 -7.70
C LEU A 63 -8.45 -7.74 -8.25
N GLU A 64 -9.06 -6.81 -7.52
CA GLU A 64 -10.34 -6.21 -7.88
C GLU A 64 -10.27 -5.44 -9.20
N SER A 65 -9.11 -4.89 -9.55
CA SER A 65 -8.90 -4.23 -10.84
C SER A 65 -9.07 -5.17 -12.05
N LEU A 66 -8.94 -6.48 -11.83
CA LEU A 66 -9.20 -7.53 -12.82
C LEU A 66 -10.71 -7.90 -12.94
N GLN A 67 -11.58 -7.35 -12.09
CA GLN A 67 -12.97 -7.79 -11.93
C GLN A 67 -14.02 -6.80 -12.47
N HIS A 68 -13.66 -5.79 -13.25
CA HIS A 68 -14.58 -4.75 -13.75
C HIS A 68 -15.39 -4.01 -12.65
N ARG A 69 -14.80 -3.75 -11.52
CA ARG A 69 -15.43 -2.99 -10.43
C ARG A 69 -15.45 -1.50 -10.76
N SER A 70 -16.60 -0.86 -10.56
CA SER A 70 -16.83 0.51 -11.01
C SER A 70 -16.97 1.53 -9.87
N GLU A 71 -16.75 1.13 -8.63
CA GLU A 71 -16.98 1.97 -7.45
C GLU A 71 -16.07 3.21 -7.44
N LYS A 72 -14.80 3.02 -7.79
CA LYS A 72 -13.81 4.10 -7.79
C LYS A 72 -14.01 5.05 -8.97
N ILE A 73 -14.19 4.53 -10.18
CA ILE A 73 -14.40 5.40 -11.36
C ILE A 73 -15.68 6.24 -11.24
N LYS A 74 -16.73 5.72 -10.58
CA LYS A 74 -17.95 6.49 -10.29
C LYS A 74 -17.74 7.61 -9.28
N GLN A 75 -16.67 7.59 -8.53
CA GLN A 75 -16.24 8.64 -7.61
C GLN A 75 -15.19 9.58 -8.22
N GLY A 76 -14.86 9.40 -9.50
CA GLY A 76 -13.88 10.23 -10.21
C GLY A 76 -12.43 9.76 -10.10
N VAL A 77 -12.17 8.61 -9.47
CA VAL A 77 -10.84 7.98 -9.48
C VAL A 77 -10.59 7.35 -10.84
N THR A 78 -9.56 7.81 -11.53
CA THR A 78 -9.21 7.35 -12.87
C THR A 78 -7.92 6.55 -12.91
N SER A 79 -7.13 6.61 -11.86
CA SER A 79 -5.86 5.89 -11.74
C SER A 79 -5.65 5.41 -10.30
N GLU A 80 -5.03 4.25 -10.15
CA GLU A 80 -4.74 3.64 -8.85
C GLU A 80 -3.31 3.15 -8.82
N VAL A 81 -2.64 3.32 -7.66
CA VAL A 81 -1.37 2.68 -7.36
C VAL A 81 -1.62 1.51 -6.44
N VAL A 82 -1.35 0.30 -6.92
CA VAL A 82 -1.52 -0.96 -6.20
C VAL A 82 -0.18 -1.61 -5.85
N GLY A 83 -0.18 -2.74 -5.18
CA GLY A 83 1.07 -3.36 -4.72
C GLY A 83 1.65 -2.69 -3.49
N ASN A 84 0.83 -2.02 -2.69
CA ASN A 84 1.24 -1.30 -1.48
C ASN A 84 1.50 -2.22 -0.29
N CYS A 85 2.04 -1.67 0.80
CA CYS A 85 2.28 -2.32 2.09
C CYS A 85 3.11 -3.60 2.01
N GLY A 86 4.00 -3.71 1.04
CA GLY A 86 4.87 -4.88 0.87
C GLY A 86 4.23 -6.07 0.16
N PHE A 87 3.00 -5.93 -0.36
CA PHE A 87 2.26 -7.01 -1.01
C PHE A 87 1.88 -6.65 -2.44
N SER A 88 2.23 -7.54 -3.37
CA SER A 88 1.82 -7.48 -4.77
C SER A 88 1.45 -8.87 -5.27
N LEU A 89 0.66 -8.97 -6.33
CA LEU A 89 0.27 -10.26 -6.92
C LEU A 89 1.42 -10.94 -7.68
N PHE A 90 2.49 -10.20 -7.94
CA PHE A 90 3.72 -10.69 -8.57
C PHE A 90 4.97 -10.28 -7.75
N PRO A 91 6.12 -10.98 -7.86
CA PRO A 91 6.26 -12.28 -8.50
C PRO A 91 5.56 -13.38 -7.71
N SER A 92 4.89 -14.32 -8.37
CA SER A 92 4.21 -15.41 -7.69
C SER A 92 4.80 -16.77 -8.00
N LYS A 93 4.63 -17.70 -7.06
CA LYS A 93 4.96 -19.13 -7.22
C LYS A 93 3.95 -19.99 -6.48
N PRO A 94 3.84 -21.29 -6.79
CA PRO A 94 2.97 -22.20 -6.06
C PRO A 94 3.21 -22.11 -4.54
N ASN A 95 2.13 -22.10 -3.76
CA ASN A 95 2.13 -22.00 -2.29
C ASN A 95 2.53 -20.63 -1.68
N LEU A 96 2.73 -19.57 -2.47
CA LEU A 96 3.04 -18.24 -1.92
C LEU A 96 1.94 -17.77 -0.96
N LYS A 97 0.67 -18.04 -1.27
CA LYS A 97 -0.48 -17.74 -0.40
C LYS A 97 -0.32 -18.32 1.01
N ASN A 98 0.22 -19.51 1.15
CA ASN A 98 0.44 -20.16 2.44
C ASN A 98 1.61 -19.54 3.23
N MET A 99 2.47 -18.78 2.58
CA MET A 99 3.65 -18.14 3.17
C MET A 99 3.37 -16.71 3.62
N LEU A 100 2.33 -16.08 3.07
CA LEU A 100 1.95 -14.70 3.33
C LEU A 100 0.52 -14.65 3.87
N PRO A 101 0.33 -14.61 5.20
CA PRO A 101 -1.00 -14.42 5.78
C PRO A 101 -1.72 -13.17 5.22
N ALA A 102 -0.96 -12.16 4.81
CA ALA A 102 -1.49 -10.96 4.16
C ALA A 102 -2.12 -11.22 2.79
N PHE A 103 -1.74 -12.29 2.07
CA PHE A 103 -2.40 -12.68 0.81
C PHE A 103 -3.86 -13.14 0.97
N GLU A 104 -4.31 -13.39 2.19
CA GLU A 104 -5.74 -13.59 2.46
C GLU A 104 -6.56 -12.30 2.27
N ILE A 105 -5.92 -11.12 2.21
CA ILE A 105 -6.58 -9.85 1.82
C ILE A 105 -7.10 -9.97 0.38
N PHE A 106 -6.33 -10.63 -0.47
CA PHE A 106 -6.73 -10.93 -1.83
C PHE A 106 -7.46 -12.28 -1.80
N ASP A 107 -8.76 -12.30 -2.00
CA ASP A 107 -9.55 -13.53 -2.17
C ASP A 107 -9.19 -14.19 -3.52
N THR A 108 -7.91 -14.58 -3.64
CA THR A 108 -7.36 -15.13 -4.87
C THR A 108 -7.75 -16.58 -5.03
N ASP A 109 -8.19 -16.95 -6.24
CA ASP A 109 -8.17 -18.32 -6.69
C ASP A 109 -6.71 -18.84 -6.60
N PRO A 110 -6.45 -19.93 -5.85
CA PRO A 110 -5.10 -20.49 -5.71
C PRO A 110 -4.48 -20.95 -7.04
N THR A 111 -5.25 -21.02 -8.11
CA THR A 111 -4.78 -21.35 -9.46
C THR A 111 -4.30 -20.14 -10.25
N GLN A 112 -4.67 -18.92 -9.85
CA GLN A 112 -4.18 -17.70 -10.49
C GLN A 112 -2.72 -17.45 -10.14
N LYS A 113 -1.92 -17.19 -11.16
CA LYS A 113 -0.46 -16.99 -11.06
C LYS A 113 -0.04 -15.88 -11.99
N TRP A 114 0.74 -14.95 -11.43
CA TRP A 114 1.46 -13.95 -12.18
C TRP A 114 2.94 -14.10 -11.84
N ASP A 115 3.67 -14.89 -12.64
CA ASP A 115 5.07 -15.24 -12.37
C ASP A 115 5.97 -13.99 -12.35
N ASP A 116 5.56 -12.92 -13.03
CA ASP A 116 6.22 -11.62 -13.06
C ASP A 116 5.23 -10.48 -13.35
N ALA A 117 5.73 -9.24 -13.43
CA ALA A 117 4.92 -8.05 -13.65
C ALA A 117 4.24 -8.04 -15.04
N ASP A 118 4.93 -8.51 -16.08
CA ASP A 118 4.39 -8.58 -17.44
C ASP A 118 3.15 -9.48 -17.53
N ALA A 119 3.18 -10.62 -16.83
CA ALA A 119 2.02 -11.51 -16.74
C ALA A 119 0.81 -10.83 -16.09
N TYR A 120 1.02 -10.05 -15.04
CA TYR A 120 -0.03 -9.30 -14.36
C TYR A 120 -0.59 -8.19 -15.23
N PHE A 121 0.25 -7.37 -15.84
CA PHE A 121 -0.18 -6.27 -16.71
C PHE A 121 -0.87 -6.78 -17.98
N SER A 122 -0.40 -7.89 -18.56
CA SER A 122 -1.06 -8.53 -19.71
C SER A 122 -2.48 -9.01 -19.36
N ASP A 123 -2.68 -9.52 -18.14
CA ASP A 123 -4.01 -9.91 -17.66
C ASP A 123 -4.91 -8.69 -17.45
N LEU A 124 -4.40 -7.60 -16.85
CA LEU A 124 -5.10 -6.32 -16.72
C LEU A 124 -5.56 -5.77 -18.07
N ASP A 125 -4.67 -5.74 -19.05
CA ASP A 125 -4.98 -5.26 -20.42
C ASP A 125 -6.08 -6.11 -21.06
N SER A 126 -6.04 -7.43 -20.88
CA SER A 126 -7.04 -8.36 -21.38
C SER A 126 -8.42 -8.15 -20.74
N LYS A 127 -8.45 -7.80 -19.45
CA LYS A 127 -9.67 -7.59 -18.63
C LYS A 127 -10.26 -6.19 -18.83
N LYS A 128 -9.49 -5.22 -19.31
CA LYS A 128 -9.91 -3.82 -19.52
C LYS A 128 -10.45 -3.19 -18.22
N SER A 129 -9.58 -3.02 -17.22
CA SER A 129 -9.92 -2.30 -16.00
C SER A 129 -10.58 -0.94 -16.29
N TYR A 130 -11.49 -0.50 -15.42
CA TYR A 130 -12.11 0.84 -15.54
C TYR A 130 -11.18 1.98 -15.12
N THR A 131 -10.15 1.68 -14.35
CA THR A 131 -9.12 2.64 -13.92
C THR A 131 -7.77 2.26 -14.52
N ASN A 132 -6.88 3.24 -14.68
CA ASN A 132 -5.48 2.95 -15.01
C ASN A 132 -4.79 2.40 -13.75
N ILE A 133 -3.97 1.38 -13.92
CA ILE A 133 -3.27 0.74 -12.81
C ILE A 133 -1.76 0.92 -12.95
N ALA A 134 -1.14 1.49 -11.93
CA ALA A 134 0.29 1.41 -11.70
C ALA A 134 0.54 0.47 -10.53
N SER A 135 1.50 -0.45 -10.64
CA SER A 135 1.76 -1.42 -9.56
C SER A 135 3.19 -1.31 -9.05
N LEU A 136 3.31 -1.36 -7.73
CA LEU A 136 4.57 -1.54 -7.02
C LEU A 136 4.88 -3.03 -6.92
N THR A 137 6.16 -3.37 -6.78
CA THR A 137 6.58 -4.71 -6.37
C THR A 137 6.64 -4.77 -4.85
N GLY A 138 5.86 -5.66 -4.24
CA GLY A 138 5.85 -5.83 -2.78
C GLY A 138 7.13 -6.51 -2.28
N GLN A 139 7.86 -5.88 -1.37
CA GLN A 139 9.09 -6.44 -0.79
C GLN A 139 8.79 -7.72 0.03
N GLY A 140 7.67 -7.76 0.76
CA GLY A 140 7.23 -8.97 1.45
C GLY A 140 6.94 -10.12 0.49
N THR A 141 6.30 -9.83 -0.65
CA THR A 141 6.07 -10.80 -1.74
C THR A 141 7.40 -11.28 -2.31
N LEU A 142 8.33 -10.37 -2.59
CA LEU A 142 9.66 -10.69 -3.10
C LEU A 142 10.47 -11.56 -2.11
N ARG A 143 10.44 -11.21 -0.81
CA ARG A 143 11.07 -12.03 0.23
C ARG A 143 10.47 -13.44 0.31
N ALA A 144 9.15 -13.54 0.32
CA ALA A 144 8.48 -14.83 0.35
C ALA A 144 8.80 -15.67 -0.90
N PHE A 145 8.98 -15.01 -2.04
CA PHE A 145 9.40 -15.68 -3.28
C PHE A 145 10.81 -16.23 -3.18
N VAL A 146 11.76 -15.47 -2.62
CA VAL A 146 13.19 -15.86 -2.57
C VAL A 146 13.50 -16.75 -1.35
N LYS A 147 13.10 -16.31 -0.15
CA LYS A 147 13.48 -16.88 1.15
C LYS A 147 12.37 -17.72 1.80
N GLY A 148 11.11 -17.53 1.39
CA GLY A 148 9.96 -18.10 2.08
C GLY A 148 9.62 -17.34 3.36
N ALA A 149 8.97 -18.05 4.32
CA ALA A 149 8.54 -17.46 5.59
C ALA A 149 9.60 -17.53 6.71
N LYS A 150 10.89 -17.67 6.34
CA LYS A 150 11.99 -17.77 7.30
C LYS A 150 12.33 -16.39 7.89
N SER A 151 12.62 -16.37 9.19
CA SER A 151 13.10 -15.18 9.89
C SER A 151 14.53 -14.76 9.49
N GLY A 152 14.94 -13.57 9.94
CA GLY A 152 16.25 -12.98 9.71
C GLY A 152 16.41 -12.35 8.33
N ALA A 153 17.41 -11.50 8.16
CA ALA A 153 17.75 -10.85 6.90
C ALA A 153 18.03 -11.88 5.79
N MET A 154 17.92 -11.46 4.54
CA MET A 154 18.34 -12.27 3.38
C MET A 154 19.85 -12.46 3.42
N ASP A 155 20.30 -13.68 3.08
CA ASP A 155 21.72 -13.94 2.86
C ASP A 155 22.18 -13.26 1.54
N PRO A 156 23.51 -13.16 1.28
CA PRO A 156 24.01 -12.49 0.08
C PRO A 156 23.48 -13.08 -1.23
N GLN A 157 23.24 -14.39 -1.31
CA GLN A 157 22.72 -15.02 -2.52
C GLN A 157 21.21 -14.76 -2.68
N GLU A 158 20.47 -14.78 -1.58
CA GLU A 158 19.05 -14.42 -1.53
C GLU A 158 18.88 -12.96 -1.96
N THR A 159 19.72 -12.03 -1.45
CA THR A 159 19.72 -10.60 -1.83
C THR A 159 20.00 -10.42 -3.32
N ILE A 160 21.02 -11.06 -3.87
CA ILE A 160 21.31 -11.01 -5.31
C ILE A 160 20.13 -11.50 -6.15
N ASN A 161 19.48 -12.57 -5.73
CA ASN A 161 18.32 -13.10 -6.42
C ASN A 161 17.12 -12.13 -6.36
N ALA A 162 16.87 -11.52 -5.19
CA ALA A 162 15.82 -10.53 -5.01
C ALA A 162 16.05 -9.30 -5.91
N CYS A 163 17.28 -8.76 -5.94
CA CYS A 163 17.66 -7.65 -6.82
C CYS A 163 17.39 -7.96 -8.30
N LYS A 164 17.76 -9.17 -8.78
CA LYS A 164 17.51 -9.57 -10.17
C LYS A 164 16.03 -9.64 -10.52
N ILE A 165 15.21 -10.19 -9.61
CA ILE A 165 13.77 -10.31 -9.81
C ILE A 165 13.12 -8.92 -9.78
N LEU A 166 13.50 -8.07 -8.82
CA LEU A 166 13.02 -6.70 -8.71
C LEU A 166 13.35 -5.88 -9.96
N ALA A 167 14.62 -5.93 -10.42
CA ALA A 167 15.05 -5.25 -11.64
C ALA A 167 14.19 -5.67 -12.86
N LYS A 168 13.91 -6.98 -12.98
CA LYS A 168 13.03 -7.51 -14.03
C LYS A 168 11.61 -6.95 -13.90
N CYS A 169 11.02 -6.93 -12.72
CA CYS A 169 9.68 -6.38 -12.51
C CYS A 169 9.60 -4.89 -12.88
N LEU A 170 10.64 -4.11 -12.54
CA LEU A 170 10.74 -2.68 -12.91
C LEU A 170 10.84 -2.51 -14.43
N GLU A 171 11.64 -3.33 -15.12
CA GLU A 171 11.74 -3.33 -16.58
C GLU A 171 10.42 -3.70 -17.28
N GLN A 172 9.58 -4.47 -16.62
CA GLN A 172 8.26 -4.87 -17.08
C GLN A 172 7.14 -3.89 -16.72
N GLY A 173 7.45 -2.74 -16.08
CA GLY A 173 6.49 -1.66 -15.82
C GLY A 173 6.06 -1.48 -14.37
N SER A 174 6.64 -2.22 -13.41
CA SER A 174 6.48 -1.88 -11.99
C SER A 174 7.08 -0.50 -11.72
N VAL A 175 6.37 0.35 -10.96
CA VAL A 175 6.76 1.75 -10.76
C VAL A 175 7.64 1.96 -9.51
N GLY A 176 7.93 0.90 -8.77
CA GLY A 176 8.75 0.99 -7.57
C GLY A 176 8.64 -0.23 -6.68
N ILE A 177 9.01 -0.05 -5.42
CA ILE A 177 8.93 -1.08 -4.38
C ILE A 177 8.11 -0.58 -3.19
N SER A 178 7.32 -1.46 -2.59
CA SER A 178 6.63 -1.19 -1.34
C SER A 178 7.12 -2.10 -0.22
N THR A 179 7.12 -1.61 1.01
CA THR A 179 7.39 -2.41 2.21
C THR A 179 6.20 -2.43 3.15
N GLY A 180 6.09 -3.48 3.97
CA GLY A 180 5.15 -3.61 5.07
C GLY A 180 5.90 -4.08 6.31
N LEU A 181 6.70 -3.19 6.92
CA LEU A 181 7.73 -3.56 7.89
C LEU A 181 7.21 -4.00 9.25
N ASN A 182 5.91 -3.90 9.50
CA ASN A 182 5.24 -4.52 10.65
C ASN A 182 4.65 -5.92 10.32
N GLU A 183 4.73 -6.35 9.05
CA GLU A 183 4.18 -7.61 8.56
C GLU A 183 5.27 -8.62 8.24
N VAL A 184 5.07 -9.88 8.64
CA VAL A 184 5.96 -10.98 8.26
C VAL A 184 5.65 -11.40 6.82
N PRO A 185 6.67 -11.63 5.97
CA PRO A 185 8.10 -11.68 6.25
C PRO A 185 8.86 -10.35 6.08
N SER A 186 8.21 -9.27 5.69
CA SER A 186 8.80 -7.95 5.45
C SER A 186 9.50 -7.41 6.73
N ALA A 187 8.89 -7.64 7.88
CA ALA A 187 9.38 -7.25 9.20
C ALA A 187 10.78 -7.80 9.55
N TYR A 188 11.21 -8.87 8.90
CA TYR A 188 12.53 -9.48 9.13
C TYR A 188 13.65 -8.82 8.32
N ALA A 189 13.34 -7.88 7.44
CA ALA A 189 14.36 -7.12 6.70
C ALA A 189 15.10 -6.17 7.66
N ASP A 190 16.40 -6.11 7.51
CA ASP A 190 17.21 -5.05 8.11
C ASP A 190 17.34 -3.84 7.16
N LEU A 191 17.91 -2.75 7.66
CA LEU A 191 18.05 -1.53 6.90
C LEU A 191 18.93 -1.71 5.64
N GLU A 192 19.99 -2.52 5.72
CA GLU A 192 20.92 -2.72 4.60
C GLU A 192 20.26 -3.50 3.45
N GLU A 193 19.40 -4.47 3.78
CA GLU A 193 18.57 -5.16 2.78
C GLU A 193 17.65 -4.18 2.06
N LEU A 194 16.98 -3.29 2.80
CA LEU A 194 16.06 -2.30 2.25
C LEU A 194 16.78 -1.30 1.35
N ILE A 195 17.96 -0.83 1.78
CA ILE A 195 18.80 0.10 1.00
C ILE A 195 19.24 -0.55 -0.31
N THR A 196 19.75 -1.79 -0.24
CA THR A 196 20.20 -2.50 -1.45
C THR A 196 19.07 -2.65 -2.49
N LEU A 197 17.84 -2.94 -2.05
CA LEU A 197 16.71 -3.01 -2.95
C LEU A 197 16.29 -1.61 -3.47
N ALA A 198 16.34 -0.60 -2.61
CA ALA A 198 16.00 0.78 -2.98
C ALA A 198 16.98 1.37 -4.01
N GLU A 199 18.26 1.04 -3.94
CA GLU A 199 19.27 1.43 -4.95
C GLU A 199 18.89 0.93 -6.35
N ILE A 200 18.48 -0.35 -6.48
CA ILE A 200 18.01 -0.91 -7.75
C ILE A 200 16.77 -0.15 -8.29
N VAL A 201 15.86 0.21 -7.40
CA VAL A 201 14.65 0.96 -7.78
C VAL A 201 15.00 2.38 -8.21
N HIS A 202 15.89 3.05 -7.48
CA HIS A 202 16.35 4.40 -7.81
C HIS A 202 17.03 4.45 -9.18
N GLU A 203 17.93 3.49 -9.48
CA GLU A 203 18.60 3.37 -10.79
C GLU A 203 17.61 3.24 -11.96
N LYS A 204 16.42 2.67 -11.71
CA LYS A 204 15.36 2.53 -12.70
C LYS A 204 14.34 3.69 -12.69
N GLY A 205 14.56 4.71 -11.85
CA GLY A 205 13.68 5.88 -11.74
C GLY A 205 12.36 5.62 -11.04
N GLY A 206 12.28 4.59 -10.20
CA GLY A 206 11.11 4.24 -9.40
C GLY A 206 11.08 4.92 -8.03
N LEU A 207 10.08 4.57 -7.20
CA LEU A 207 9.88 5.10 -5.86
C LEU A 207 9.82 4.00 -4.80
N TYR A 208 10.09 4.38 -3.55
CA TYR A 208 9.97 3.54 -2.37
C TYR A 208 8.76 3.96 -1.55
N THR A 209 7.84 3.04 -1.25
CA THR A 209 6.72 3.28 -0.36
C THR A 209 6.83 2.42 0.90
N SER A 210 6.48 2.96 2.05
CA SER A 210 6.65 2.25 3.31
C SER A 210 5.40 2.29 4.18
N HIS A 211 4.76 1.12 4.35
CA HIS A 211 4.06 0.83 5.58
C HIS A 211 5.13 0.63 6.64
N LEU A 212 5.21 1.58 7.57
CA LEU A 212 6.30 1.72 8.53
C LEU A 212 6.39 0.53 9.49
N ARG A 213 7.55 0.34 10.10
CA ARG A 213 7.80 -0.73 11.06
C ARG A 213 6.98 -0.59 12.34
N ASP A 214 6.66 0.64 12.74
CA ASP A 214 5.84 0.92 13.90
C ASP A 214 5.13 2.26 13.75
N TYR A 215 3.87 2.32 14.16
CA TYR A 215 3.03 3.52 14.21
C TYR A 215 2.66 3.90 15.65
N LYS A 216 3.27 3.24 16.64
CA LYS A 216 2.96 3.34 18.07
C LYS A 216 4.14 3.90 18.85
N PHE A 217 4.81 3.02 19.60
CA PHE A 217 5.86 3.40 20.54
C PHE A 217 7.15 3.85 19.87
N ARG A 218 7.52 3.20 18.75
CA ARG A 218 8.72 3.48 17.96
C ARG A 218 8.42 4.21 16.65
N PHE A 219 7.38 5.04 16.66
CA PHE A 219 6.92 5.72 15.44
C PHE A 219 7.97 6.66 14.85
N LEU A 220 8.68 7.44 15.69
CA LEU A 220 9.74 8.34 15.20
C LEU A 220 10.90 7.56 14.57
N GLU A 221 11.34 6.48 15.22
CA GLU A 221 12.42 5.64 14.70
C GLU A 221 12.03 4.96 13.38
N ALA A 222 10.76 4.56 13.24
CA ALA A 222 10.25 3.95 12.03
C ALA A 222 10.15 4.95 10.86
N VAL A 223 9.81 6.20 11.13
CA VAL A 223 9.86 7.28 10.13
C VAL A 223 11.33 7.56 9.74
N GLU A 224 12.22 7.68 10.72
CA GLU A 224 13.64 7.93 10.48
C GLU A 224 14.28 6.80 9.65
N GLU A 225 13.90 5.52 9.86
CA GLU A 225 14.34 4.40 9.03
C GLU A 225 13.97 4.61 7.54
N ALA A 226 12.76 5.04 7.26
CA ALA A 226 12.31 5.29 5.88
C ALA A 226 13.02 6.52 5.26
N LEU A 227 13.21 7.59 6.04
CA LEU A 227 13.95 8.78 5.59
C LEU A 227 15.43 8.48 5.35
N GLU A 228 16.05 7.62 6.16
CA GLU A 228 17.43 7.19 5.98
C GLU A 228 17.65 6.42 4.67
N ILE A 229 16.66 5.61 4.25
CA ILE A 229 16.68 4.98 2.93
C ILE A 229 16.73 6.07 1.84
N GLY A 230 15.87 7.09 1.94
CA GLY A 230 15.88 8.23 1.01
C GLY A 230 17.23 8.97 0.99
N ARG A 231 17.81 9.28 2.16
CA ARG A 231 19.12 9.96 2.27
C ARG A 231 20.23 9.17 1.62
N ARG A 232 20.28 7.86 1.86
CA ARG A 232 21.38 7.00 1.39
C ARG A 232 21.30 6.68 -0.10
N THR A 233 20.12 6.63 -0.66
CA THR A 233 19.91 6.18 -2.04
C THR A 233 19.49 7.29 -3.01
N GLY A 234 18.93 8.39 -2.51
CA GLY A 234 18.32 9.44 -3.32
C GLY A 234 16.94 9.05 -3.90
N ILE A 235 16.38 7.92 -3.51
CA ILE A 235 15.07 7.46 -3.98
C ILE A 235 13.94 8.33 -3.41
N PRO A 236 12.90 8.70 -4.20
CA PRO A 236 11.68 9.29 -3.65
C PRO A 236 11.00 8.33 -2.66
N VAL A 237 10.61 8.86 -1.49
CA VAL A 237 10.03 8.11 -0.38
C VAL A 237 8.57 8.51 -0.19
N GLN A 238 7.67 7.53 -0.14
CA GLN A 238 6.27 7.71 0.23
C GLN A 238 6.01 7.03 1.58
N LEU A 239 5.66 7.82 2.60
CA LEU A 239 5.25 7.30 3.91
C LEU A 239 3.76 6.95 3.86
N SER A 240 3.45 5.66 3.89
CA SER A 240 2.10 5.14 3.72
C SER A 240 1.24 5.39 4.96
N HIS A 241 -0.02 5.84 4.76
CA HIS A 241 -1.04 6.05 5.81
C HIS A 241 -0.44 6.57 7.13
N LEU A 242 0.27 7.70 7.05
CA LEU A 242 0.99 8.30 8.18
C LEU A 242 0.03 8.64 9.33
N GLN A 243 0.18 7.97 10.45
CA GLN A 243 -0.71 8.09 11.60
C GLN A 243 -0.01 7.70 12.90
N ALA A 244 -0.35 8.36 14.00
CA ALA A 244 0.06 7.95 15.34
C ALA A 244 -1.01 7.04 15.95
N VAL A 245 -0.76 5.73 16.01
CA VAL A 245 -1.74 4.74 16.49
C VAL A 245 -1.80 4.70 18.02
N GLY A 246 -3.02 4.85 18.54
CA GLY A 246 -3.32 4.88 19.98
C GLY A 246 -3.11 6.25 20.62
N GLN A 247 -4.05 6.64 21.47
CA GLN A 247 -4.11 7.97 22.08
C GLN A 247 -2.81 8.40 22.76
N LYS A 248 -2.10 7.44 23.36
CA LYS A 248 -0.80 7.67 24.03
C LYS A 248 0.29 8.19 23.07
N ASN A 249 0.13 7.99 21.77
CA ASN A 249 1.10 8.34 20.74
C ASN A 249 0.74 9.59 19.92
N TRP A 250 -0.46 10.13 20.05
CA TRP A 250 -0.92 11.25 19.22
C TRP A 250 -0.01 12.47 19.26
N HIS A 251 0.62 12.75 20.41
CA HIS A 251 1.58 13.84 20.57
C HIS A 251 2.84 13.70 19.69
N LYS A 252 3.09 12.52 19.12
CA LYS A 252 4.25 12.27 18.26
C LYS A 252 4.07 12.79 16.85
N ILE A 253 2.84 13.10 16.42
CA ILE A 253 2.62 13.49 15.03
C ILE A 253 3.34 14.79 14.67
N ASP A 254 3.35 15.77 15.59
CA ASP A 254 4.06 17.03 15.36
C ASP A 254 5.56 16.80 15.21
N LEU A 255 6.15 15.92 16.05
CA LEU A 255 7.57 15.55 15.97
C LEU A 255 7.90 14.82 14.66
N VAL A 256 6.99 13.99 14.16
CA VAL A 256 7.16 13.31 12.87
C VAL A 256 7.12 14.30 11.72
N LEU A 257 6.22 15.28 11.75
CA LEU A 257 6.17 16.33 10.73
C LEU A 257 7.47 17.17 10.74
N GLU A 258 8.01 17.49 11.91
CA GLU A 258 9.33 18.17 12.04
C GLU A 258 10.46 17.32 11.43
N LEU A 259 10.46 15.98 11.62
CA LEU A 259 11.44 15.07 11.00
C LEU A 259 11.34 15.08 9.47
N ILE A 260 10.11 15.08 8.93
CA ILE A 260 9.86 15.12 7.49
C ILE A 260 10.33 16.44 6.91
N GLU A 261 9.95 17.58 7.50
CA GLU A 261 10.38 18.91 7.07
C GLU A 261 11.92 19.03 7.07
N LYS A 262 12.58 18.49 8.09
CA LYS A 262 14.03 18.46 8.16
C LYS A 262 14.64 17.63 7.02
N ALA A 263 14.09 16.45 6.74
CA ALA A 263 14.57 15.61 5.66
C ALA A 263 14.38 16.26 4.28
N GLU A 264 13.27 16.98 4.05
CA GLU A 264 13.05 17.78 2.84
C GLU A 264 14.11 18.86 2.69
N LEU A 265 14.46 19.57 3.77
CA LEU A 265 15.55 20.56 3.77
C LEU A 265 16.93 19.94 3.49
N GLU A 266 17.14 18.69 3.85
CA GLU A 266 18.33 17.89 3.54
C GLU A 266 18.33 17.37 2.10
N GLY A 267 17.24 17.55 1.34
CA GLY A 267 17.11 17.17 -0.06
C GLY A 267 16.48 15.80 -0.30
N VAL A 268 15.87 15.19 0.72
CA VAL A 268 15.08 13.96 0.55
C VAL A 268 13.75 14.31 -0.12
N ASP A 269 13.45 13.65 -1.23
CA ASP A 269 12.13 13.72 -1.86
C ASP A 269 11.17 12.81 -1.10
N VAL A 270 10.37 13.40 -0.20
CA VAL A 270 9.46 12.66 0.68
C VAL A 270 8.03 13.17 0.57
N ALA A 271 7.10 12.24 0.49
CA ALA A 271 5.66 12.50 0.53
C ALA A 271 4.97 11.51 1.51
N MET A 272 3.72 11.78 1.83
CA MET A 272 2.93 10.94 2.71
C MET A 272 1.49 10.84 2.23
N ASP A 273 0.81 9.78 2.59
CA ASP A 273 -0.62 9.62 2.42
C ASP A 273 -1.34 9.42 3.76
N ALA A 274 -2.63 9.69 3.77
CA ALA A 274 -3.51 9.43 4.90
C ALA A 274 -4.93 9.15 4.39
N TYR A 275 -5.65 8.30 5.07
CA TYR A 275 -7.07 8.06 4.81
C TYR A 275 -7.96 8.89 5.76
N PRO A 276 -9.15 9.32 5.32
CA PRO A 276 -10.03 10.21 6.10
C PRO A 276 -10.96 9.41 7.04
N TYR A 277 -10.45 8.38 7.70
CA TYR A 277 -11.22 7.53 8.62
C TYR A 277 -10.63 7.58 10.03
N LEU A 278 -11.51 7.43 11.04
CA LEU A 278 -11.11 7.42 12.45
C LEU A 278 -10.64 6.05 12.94
N ALA A 279 -10.69 5.04 12.09
CA ALA A 279 -10.26 3.67 12.40
C ALA A 279 -9.38 3.13 11.27
N GLY A 280 -8.34 2.39 11.62
CA GLY A 280 -7.57 1.57 10.69
C GLY A 280 -8.21 0.19 10.52
N SER A 281 -8.01 -0.44 9.37
CA SER A 281 -8.38 -1.84 9.12
C SER A 281 -7.12 -2.68 8.96
N CYS A 282 -7.03 -3.75 9.74
CA CYS A 282 -5.90 -4.67 9.69
C CYS A 282 -6.33 -6.09 10.07
N LYS A 283 -5.44 -7.05 9.86
CA LYS A 283 -5.65 -8.40 10.37
C LYS A 283 -5.37 -8.46 11.88
N LEU A 284 -6.13 -9.27 12.58
CA LEU A 284 -5.91 -9.46 14.03
C LEU A 284 -4.50 -10.01 14.34
N THR A 285 -3.89 -10.74 13.40
CA THR A 285 -2.51 -11.23 13.52
C THR A 285 -1.47 -10.12 13.63
N GLN A 286 -1.73 -8.90 13.16
CA GLN A 286 -0.86 -7.74 13.38
C GLN A 286 -0.77 -7.29 14.84
N SER A 287 -1.70 -7.74 15.68
CA SER A 287 -1.64 -7.51 17.12
C SER A 287 -0.74 -8.50 17.86
N LEU A 288 -0.26 -9.54 17.17
CA LEU A 288 0.57 -10.59 17.77
C LEU A 288 2.07 -10.28 17.62
N PRO A 289 2.91 -10.75 18.54
CA PRO A 289 4.35 -10.55 18.42
C PRO A 289 4.91 -11.28 17.19
N GLY A 290 5.81 -10.63 16.45
CA GLY A 290 6.32 -11.12 15.15
C GLY A 290 6.92 -12.53 15.21
N TRP A 291 7.59 -12.90 16.31
CA TRP A 291 8.13 -14.24 16.49
C TRP A 291 7.07 -15.35 16.49
N SER A 292 5.84 -15.03 16.90
CA SER A 292 4.73 -15.99 16.92
C SER A 292 4.24 -16.37 15.53
N LEU A 293 4.50 -15.53 14.53
CA LEU A 293 4.10 -15.70 13.13
C LEU A 293 5.16 -16.44 12.28
N GLU A 294 6.34 -16.68 12.83
CA GLU A 294 7.41 -17.39 12.12
C GLU A 294 6.96 -18.79 11.67
N GLY A 295 7.20 -19.11 10.40
CA GLY A 295 6.76 -20.35 9.77
C GLY A 295 5.33 -20.34 9.24
N GLY A 296 4.61 -19.20 9.36
CA GLY A 296 3.27 -18.98 8.80
C GLY A 296 2.14 -19.49 9.67
N THR A 297 0.93 -19.51 9.11
CA THR A 297 -0.32 -19.78 9.82
C THR A 297 -0.35 -21.14 10.54
N VAL A 298 0.20 -22.19 9.93
CA VAL A 298 0.22 -23.53 10.54
C VAL A 298 1.03 -23.54 11.83
N GLU A 299 2.18 -22.88 11.85
CA GLU A 299 3.03 -22.78 13.04
C GLU A 299 2.43 -21.86 14.09
N LEU A 300 1.76 -20.78 13.70
CA LEU A 300 1.00 -19.94 14.62
C LEU A 300 -0.07 -20.75 15.34
N ILE A 301 -0.90 -21.50 14.63
CA ILE A 301 -1.95 -22.34 15.22
C ILE A 301 -1.33 -23.36 16.18
N ARG A 302 -0.20 -23.98 15.83
CA ARG A 302 0.52 -24.92 16.70
C ARG A 302 0.97 -24.25 18.01
N ARG A 303 1.51 -23.00 17.92
CA ARG A 303 1.90 -22.20 19.09
C ARG A 303 0.70 -21.83 19.97
N LEU A 304 -0.40 -21.41 19.37
CA LEU A 304 -1.63 -21.07 20.08
C LEU A 304 -2.27 -22.27 20.79
N ASN A 305 -2.10 -23.49 20.27
CA ASN A 305 -2.56 -24.72 20.91
C ASN A 305 -1.62 -25.20 22.05
N ASN A 306 -0.42 -24.66 22.18
CA ASN A 306 0.48 -24.94 23.29
C ASN A 306 0.22 -23.93 24.42
N PRO A 307 -0.16 -24.37 25.65
CA PRO A 307 -0.52 -23.45 26.73
C PRO A 307 0.59 -22.48 27.15
N GLU A 308 1.85 -22.92 27.18
CA GLU A 308 2.99 -22.08 27.57
C GLU A 308 3.27 -21.03 26.49
N MET A 309 3.27 -21.44 25.22
CA MET A 309 3.47 -20.52 24.10
C MET A 309 2.33 -19.52 24.00
N ARG A 310 1.07 -19.96 24.18
CA ARG A 310 -0.09 -19.08 24.18
C ARG A 310 -0.01 -18.02 25.28
N LYS A 311 0.42 -18.42 26.49
CA LYS A 311 0.63 -17.49 27.60
C LYS A 311 1.69 -16.43 27.24
N ARG A 312 2.83 -16.86 26.72
CA ARG A 312 3.90 -15.94 26.28
C ARG A 312 3.41 -14.99 25.17
N ILE A 313 2.66 -15.50 24.16
CA ILE A 313 2.08 -14.65 23.12
C ILE A 313 1.16 -13.60 23.72
N ALA A 314 0.32 -13.97 24.70
CA ALA A 314 -0.58 -13.03 25.36
C ALA A 314 0.18 -11.95 26.15
N GLU A 315 1.21 -12.33 26.88
CA GLU A 315 2.06 -11.40 27.66
C GLU A 315 2.76 -10.40 26.74
N ASP A 316 3.44 -10.87 25.69
CA ASP A 316 4.15 -10.01 24.72
C ASP A 316 3.16 -9.11 23.95
N THR A 317 1.95 -9.60 23.63
CA THR A 317 0.89 -8.81 22.98
C THR A 317 0.40 -7.68 23.88
N GLU A 318 0.20 -7.92 25.18
CA GLU A 318 -0.22 -6.89 26.12
C GLU A 318 0.85 -5.81 26.33
N GLU A 319 2.13 -6.17 26.33
CA GLU A 319 3.24 -5.23 26.46
C GLU A 319 3.30 -4.26 25.27
N ASP A 320 3.07 -4.73 24.04
CA ASP A 320 3.12 -3.90 22.81
C ASP A 320 1.78 -3.21 22.47
N ARG A 321 0.78 -3.32 23.32
CA ARG A 321 -0.56 -2.80 23.03
C ARG A 321 -0.70 -1.31 23.37
N SER A 322 -1.09 -0.52 22.36
CA SER A 322 -1.37 0.92 22.51
C SER A 322 -2.85 1.27 22.69
N ASN A 323 -3.75 0.36 22.30
CA ASN A 323 -5.20 0.51 22.37
C ASN A 323 -5.80 -0.49 23.37
N THR A 324 -7.05 -0.32 23.78
CA THR A 324 -7.76 -1.34 24.56
C THR A 324 -8.42 -2.37 23.66
N TRP A 325 -8.70 -3.57 24.17
CA TRP A 325 -9.44 -4.59 23.40
C TRP A 325 -10.89 -4.18 23.07
N LYS A 326 -11.40 -3.14 23.75
CA LYS A 326 -12.69 -2.49 23.42
C LYS A 326 -12.62 -1.62 22.18
N ASP A 327 -11.43 -1.15 21.80
CA ASP A 327 -11.21 -0.34 20.59
C ASP A 327 -11.00 -1.19 19.35
N VAL A 328 -10.83 -2.50 19.49
CA VAL A 328 -10.60 -3.45 18.39
C VAL A 328 -11.92 -4.16 18.06
N VAL A 329 -12.52 -3.80 16.94
CA VAL A 329 -13.83 -4.31 16.50
C VAL A 329 -13.64 -5.24 15.30
N VAL A 330 -14.30 -6.40 15.31
CA VAL A 330 -14.29 -7.34 14.20
C VAL A 330 -15.15 -6.79 13.05
N SER A 331 -14.51 -6.46 11.94
CA SER A 331 -15.18 -5.95 10.73
C SER A 331 -15.58 -7.07 9.76
N ASN A 332 -14.81 -8.17 9.74
CA ASN A 332 -15.08 -9.32 8.90
C ASN A 332 -14.49 -10.59 9.52
N VAL A 333 -15.15 -11.71 9.32
CA VAL A 333 -14.71 -13.05 9.71
C VAL A 333 -15.37 -14.09 8.81
N SER A 334 -14.63 -15.12 8.41
CA SER A 334 -15.13 -16.17 7.50
C SER A 334 -16.09 -17.14 8.18
N MET A 335 -15.92 -17.38 9.47
CA MET A 335 -16.75 -18.23 10.31
C MET A 335 -17.33 -17.39 11.46
N GLU A 336 -18.37 -17.90 12.15
CA GLU A 336 -18.92 -17.24 13.35
C GLU A 336 -19.27 -15.75 13.11
N ARG A 337 -20.08 -15.50 12.06
CA ARG A 337 -20.45 -14.15 11.60
C ARG A 337 -21.11 -13.26 12.67
N GLU A 338 -21.62 -13.85 13.74
CA GLU A 338 -22.15 -13.16 14.93
C GLU A 338 -21.09 -12.36 15.69
N MET A 339 -19.80 -12.58 15.42
CA MET A 339 -18.71 -11.77 15.97
C MET A 339 -18.54 -10.42 15.25
N ILE A 340 -19.08 -10.27 14.03
CA ILE A 340 -18.99 -9.01 13.26
C ILE A 340 -19.69 -7.89 14.02
N GLY A 341 -18.98 -6.77 14.19
CA GLY A 341 -19.45 -5.60 14.93
C GLY A 341 -19.21 -5.65 16.44
N LYS A 342 -18.74 -6.79 16.99
CA LYS A 342 -18.32 -6.90 18.39
C LYS A 342 -16.85 -6.53 18.57
N ASN A 343 -16.51 -5.95 19.71
CA ASN A 343 -15.13 -5.78 20.08
C ASN A 343 -14.54 -7.06 20.71
N ILE A 344 -13.20 -7.12 20.75
CA ILE A 344 -12.51 -8.33 21.23
C ILE A 344 -12.83 -8.63 22.71
N GLN A 345 -13.08 -7.60 23.54
CA GLN A 345 -13.47 -7.83 24.93
C GLN A 345 -14.85 -8.50 25.03
N GLU A 346 -15.83 -8.01 24.24
CA GLU A 346 -17.16 -8.63 24.19
C GLU A 346 -17.13 -10.09 23.71
N ILE A 347 -16.25 -10.39 22.75
CA ILE A 347 -16.05 -11.75 22.27
C ILE A 347 -15.46 -12.63 23.37
N ALA A 348 -14.44 -12.14 24.08
CA ALA A 348 -13.82 -12.87 25.20
C ALA A 348 -14.78 -13.13 26.35
N ASP A 349 -15.74 -12.24 26.58
CA ASP A 349 -16.75 -12.40 27.64
C ASP A 349 -17.84 -13.46 27.27
N ILE A 350 -17.95 -13.80 25.98
CA ILE A 350 -18.90 -14.81 25.45
C ILE A 350 -18.26 -16.22 25.38
N CYS A 351 -16.95 -16.31 25.10
CA CYS A 351 -16.21 -17.57 24.97
C CYS A 351 -15.65 -18.08 26.30
#